data_98887ec16c600287268ea78898308c23
#
_entry.id   98887ec16c600287268ea78898308c23
#
_cell.length_a   1.000
_cell.length_b   1.000
_cell.length_c   1.000
_cell.angle_alpha   90.00
_cell.angle_beta   90.00
_cell.angle_gamma   90.00
#
_symmetry.space_group_name_H-M   'P 1'
#
loop_
_entity.id
_entity.type
_entity.pdbx_description
1 polymer ?
#
loop_
_entity_poly.entity_id
_entity_poly.type
_entity_poly.pdbx_seq_one_letter_code
_entity_poly.pdbx_strand_id
1 'polypeptide(L)'
;WIAFKDHFFSTIMIADDAFTATAVETEIMPERSEFIKKHSMEASVAFDPNGIRTTKLYTYYGPNQYKVLKSYDKHIDGEDKLRLQHIIPMGWSLFRWITTCVIIPVFNFLGKYISSYGLIIFLLTIIIKLVILPFTFKSYMSSAKMRVLRPQIDEINARIPAEKAMERQQATMNLYQKAGVSPMSGCLPMLFQMPILFAMFSFFPTAFELRGQSFLWADDLSSYDAIVSWNTYIPLITPY
;
A
#
# COMPACT_ATOMS: atom_id res chain seq x y z
N TRP A 1 4.98 1.68 24.00
CA TRP A 1 5.44 0.39 23.48
C TRP A 1 6.63 0.54 22.54
N ILE A 2 7.44 -0.52 22.40
CA ILE A 2 8.57 -0.63 21.51
C ILE A 2 8.39 -1.91 20.70
N ALA A 3 8.61 -1.86 19.38
CA ALA A 3 8.40 -2.99 18.50
C ALA A 3 9.64 -3.28 17.63
N PHE A 4 10.02 -4.53 17.60
CA PHE A 4 10.92 -5.10 16.60
C PHE A 4 10.08 -5.79 15.54
N LYS A 5 10.06 -5.19 14.38
CA LYS A 5 9.25 -5.65 13.27
C LYS A 5 10.09 -6.40 12.25
N ASP A 6 9.67 -7.60 11.94
CA ASP A 6 10.07 -8.34 10.75
C ASP A 6 8.94 -8.27 9.70
N HIS A 7 9.11 -8.94 8.56
CA HIS A 7 8.17 -8.87 7.43
C HIS A 7 6.74 -9.24 7.85
N PHE A 8 6.55 -10.42 8.43
CA PHE A 8 5.23 -10.95 8.80
C PHE A 8 4.98 -11.03 10.30
N PHE A 9 6.00 -10.90 11.12
CA PHE A 9 5.91 -11.01 12.57
C PHE A 9 6.50 -9.81 13.26
N SER A 10 6.05 -9.56 14.47
CA SER A 10 6.63 -8.54 15.34
C SER A 10 6.73 -9.04 16.77
N THR A 11 7.78 -8.58 17.43
CA THR A 11 7.95 -8.64 18.88
C THR A 11 7.68 -7.24 19.41
N ILE A 12 6.68 -7.09 20.29
CA ILE A 12 6.30 -5.79 20.83
C ILE A 12 6.35 -5.88 22.35
N MET A 13 7.10 -4.99 22.96
CA MET A 13 7.11 -4.81 24.41
C MET A 13 6.27 -3.59 24.77
N ILE A 14 5.34 -3.78 25.70
CA ILE A 14 4.35 -2.80 26.15
C ILE A 14 4.52 -2.64 27.65
N ALA A 15 4.66 -1.42 28.13
CA ALA A 15 4.64 -1.10 29.56
C ALA A 15 3.31 -0.40 29.89
N ASP A 16 2.77 -0.64 31.09
CA ASP A 16 1.60 0.08 31.60
C ASP A 16 1.93 1.58 31.71
N ASP A 17 3.11 1.91 32.24
CA ASP A 17 3.65 3.26 32.22
C ASP A 17 4.54 3.46 30.99
N ALA A 18 4.79 4.70 30.62
CA ALA A 18 5.67 5.01 29.51
C ALA A 18 7.13 4.58 29.79
N PHE A 19 7.84 4.15 28.77
CA PHE A 19 9.29 3.99 28.84
C PHE A 19 9.93 5.37 28.97
N THR A 20 10.75 5.57 30.00
CA THR A 20 11.36 6.87 30.33
C THR A 20 12.63 7.16 29.56
N ALA A 21 13.41 6.13 29.26
CA ALA A 21 14.58 6.20 28.40
C ALA A 21 14.64 4.94 27.55
N THR A 22 14.96 5.09 26.28
CA THR A 22 15.00 3.97 25.35
C THR A 22 16.15 4.13 24.38
N ALA A 23 16.98 3.10 24.28
CA ALA A 23 17.97 2.92 23.22
C ALA A 23 17.60 1.65 22.45
N VAL A 24 17.52 1.76 21.14
CA VAL A 24 17.23 0.62 20.24
C VAL A 24 18.32 0.56 19.19
N GLU A 25 18.95 -0.60 19.08
CA GLU A 25 20.01 -0.85 18.13
C GLU A 25 19.64 -2.02 17.23
N THR A 26 19.97 -1.89 15.95
CA THR A 26 19.79 -2.94 14.95
C THR A 26 21.09 -3.18 14.22
N GLU A 27 21.64 -4.37 14.37
CA GLU A 27 22.85 -4.82 13.71
C GLU A 27 22.47 -5.77 12.56
N ILE A 28 23.01 -5.50 11.37
CA ILE A 28 22.87 -6.40 10.23
C ILE A 28 23.98 -7.44 10.34
N MET A 29 23.58 -8.70 10.39
CA MET A 29 24.54 -9.79 10.54
C MET A 29 25.26 -10.09 9.21
N PRO A 30 26.49 -10.62 9.23
CA PRO A 30 27.22 -11.01 8.03
C PRO A 30 26.46 -12.04 7.20
N GLU A 31 26.64 -12.05 5.87
CA GLU A 31 25.95 -12.95 4.92
C GLU A 31 26.06 -14.45 5.24
N ARG A 32 27.10 -14.87 6.00
CA ARG A 32 27.29 -16.27 6.44
C ARG A 32 26.67 -16.57 7.79
N SER A 33 26.01 -15.62 8.42
CA SER A 33 25.32 -15.82 9.69
C SER A 33 24.00 -16.55 9.47
N GLU A 34 23.61 -17.37 10.44
CA GLU A 34 22.26 -17.98 10.49
C GLU A 34 21.16 -16.93 10.69
N PHE A 35 21.51 -15.76 11.21
CA PHE A 35 20.59 -14.66 11.46
C PHE A 35 20.84 -13.50 10.52
N ILE A 36 19.76 -12.88 10.03
CA ILE A 36 19.82 -11.73 9.13
C ILE A 36 20.08 -10.43 9.92
N LYS A 37 19.43 -10.29 11.07
CA LYS A 37 19.51 -9.11 11.92
C LYS A 37 19.49 -9.48 13.40
N LYS A 38 20.18 -8.68 14.20
CA LYS A 38 20.13 -8.71 15.65
C LYS A 38 19.54 -7.39 16.13
N HIS A 39 18.53 -7.48 16.96
CA HIS A 39 17.94 -6.31 17.61
C HIS A 39 18.26 -6.34 19.10
N SER A 40 18.74 -5.23 19.63
CA SER A 40 18.96 -5.01 21.05
C SER A 40 18.21 -3.79 21.52
N MET A 41 17.74 -3.83 22.75
CA MET A 41 16.98 -2.75 23.36
C MET A 41 17.38 -2.60 24.82
N GLU A 42 17.62 -1.37 25.20
CA GLU A 42 17.70 -0.95 26.61
C GLU A 42 16.56 0.04 26.85
N ALA A 43 15.72 -0.24 27.83
CA ALA A 43 14.59 0.62 28.16
C ALA A 43 14.44 0.74 29.67
N SER A 44 14.22 1.95 30.15
CA SER A 44 13.94 2.25 31.54
C SER A 44 12.44 2.39 31.76
N VAL A 45 11.93 1.78 32.82
CA VAL A 45 10.53 1.90 33.26
C VAL A 45 10.50 2.51 34.66
N ALA A 46 9.40 3.21 34.98
CA ALA A 46 9.20 3.74 36.32
C ALA A 46 9.13 2.57 37.32
N PHE A 47 9.91 2.66 38.38
CA PHE A 47 9.95 1.67 39.47
C PHE A 47 9.60 2.35 40.78
N ASP A 48 8.66 1.77 41.54
CA ASP A 48 8.32 2.25 42.88
C ASP A 48 9.08 1.45 43.94
N PRO A 49 10.08 2.05 44.61
CA PRO A 49 10.90 1.37 45.63
C PRO A 49 10.08 0.99 46.88
N ASN A 50 8.94 1.62 47.10
CA ASN A 50 8.06 1.33 48.26
C ASN A 50 7.11 0.13 48.02
N GLY A 51 7.06 -0.40 46.80
CA GLY A 51 6.24 -1.56 46.45
C GLY A 51 4.74 -1.31 46.46
N ILE A 52 4.29 -0.05 46.50
CA ILE A 52 2.88 0.32 46.49
C ILE A 52 2.30 0.16 45.07
N ARG A 53 3.11 0.45 44.06
CA ARG A 53 2.72 0.38 42.64
C ARG A 53 3.49 -0.73 41.92
N THR A 54 2.75 -1.62 41.26
CA THR A 54 3.34 -2.70 40.45
C THR A 54 3.57 -2.20 39.02
N THR A 55 4.77 -2.35 38.50
CA THR A 55 5.07 -2.12 37.06
C THR A 55 4.75 -3.38 36.28
N LYS A 56 3.84 -3.30 35.31
CA LYS A 56 3.49 -4.42 34.44
C LYS A 56 4.11 -4.24 33.07
N LEU A 57 4.72 -5.30 32.59
CA LEU A 57 5.26 -5.38 31.23
C LEU A 57 4.55 -6.52 30.50
N TYR A 58 4.12 -6.22 29.29
CA TYR A 58 3.48 -7.19 28.40
C TYR A 58 4.35 -7.36 27.17
N THR A 59 4.42 -8.58 26.67
CA THR A 59 5.13 -8.87 25.44
C THR A 59 4.18 -9.54 24.45
N TYR A 60 4.12 -9.01 23.26
CA TYR A 60 3.42 -9.60 22.14
C TYR A 60 4.42 -10.24 21.21
N TYR A 61 4.22 -11.50 20.89
CA TYR A 61 4.91 -12.23 19.83
C TYR A 61 3.85 -12.74 18.87
N GLY A 62 3.82 -12.22 17.66
CA GLY A 62 2.77 -12.65 16.76
C GLY A 62 2.81 -12.01 15.38
N PRO A 63 1.82 -12.41 14.53
CA PRO A 63 1.76 -11.95 13.15
C PRO A 63 1.39 -10.47 13.04
N ASN A 64 1.91 -9.82 12.01
CA ASN A 64 1.56 -8.45 11.63
C ASN A 64 0.18 -8.39 10.97
N GLN A 65 -0.84 -8.94 11.63
CA GLN A 65 -2.20 -8.99 11.12
C GLN A 65 -3.01 -7.79 11.64
N TYR A 66 -3.53 -6.97 10.73
CA TYR A 66 -4.22 -5.72 11.09
C TYR A 66 -5.36 -5.92 12.09
N LYS A 67 -6.18 -6.97 11.88
CA LYS A 67 -7.32 -7.28 12.75
C LYS A 67 -6.89 -7.64 14.16
N VAL A 68 -5.82 -8.42 14.31
CA VAL A 68 -5.26 -8.84 15.61
C VAL A 68 -4.70 -7.63 16.34
N LEU A 69 -3.81 -6.86 15.69
CA LEU A 69 -3.19 -5.70 16.30
C LEU A 69 -4.21 -4.61 16.69
N LYS A 70 -5.24 -4.40 15.87
CA LYS A 70 -6.33 -3.47 16.18
C LYS A 70 -7.22 -3.95 17.34
N SER A 71 -7.29 -5.26 17.59
CA SER A 71 -8.15 -5.80 18.66
C SER A 71 -7.68 -5.41 20.04
N TYR A 72 -6.40 -5.08 20.21
CA TYR A 72 -5.87 -4.61 21.51
C TYR A 72 -6.43 -3.25 21.93
N ASP A 73 -6.90 -2.45 21.00
CA ASP A 73 -7.50 -1.13 21.28
C ASP A 73 -9.02 -1.18 21.52
N LYS A 74 -9.66 -2.36 21.45
CA LYS A 74 -11.13 -2.46 21.51
C LYS A 74 -11.75 -2.02 22.84
N HIS A 75 -11.01 -2.19 23.93
CA HIS A 75 -11.47 -1.90 25.29
C HIS A 75 -10.77 -0.70 25.91
N ILE A 76 -9.98 0.03 25.11
CA ILE A 76 -9.22 1.20 25.54
C ILE A 76 -9.81 2.42 24.83
N ASP A 77 -10.31 3.38 25.59
CA ASP A 77 -10.88 4.62 25.06
C ASP A 77 -9.91 5.79 25.16
N GLY A 78 -10.01 6.73 24.21
CA GLY A 78 -9.26 7.97 24.26
C GLY A 78 -7.81 7.89 23.79
N GLU A 79 -6.93 8.61 24.48
CA GLU A 79 -5.51 8.77 24.13
C GLU A 79 -4.65 7.57 24.51
N ASP A 80 -5.13 6.72 25.41
CA ASP A 80 -4.41 5.54 25.91
C ASP A 80 -4.35 4.38 24.90
N LYS A 81 -4.94 4.54 23.71
CA LYS A 81 -4.91 3.53 22.65
C LYS A 81 -3.49 3.23 22.21
N LEU A 82 -3.13 1.96 22.22
CA LEU A 82 -1.81 1.49 21.82
C LEU A 82 -1.51 1.68 20.32
N ARG A 83 -2.56 1.64 19.48
CA ARG A 83 -2.48 1.80 18.01
C ARG A 83 -1.43 0.89 17.36
N LEU A 84 -1.30 -0.35 17.83
CA LEU A 84 -0.32 -1.32 17.36
C LEU A 84 -0.43 -1.61 15.86
N GLN A 85 -1.61 -1.44 15.27
CA GLN A 85 -1.83 -1.59 13.83
C GLN A 85 -1.00 -0.61 12.98
N HIS A 86 -0.45 0.46 13.58
CA HIS A 86 0.45 1.39 12.87
C HIS A 86 1.83 0.80 12.55
N ILE A 87 2.18 -0.34 13.16
CA ILE A 87 3.39 -1.11 12.83
C ILE A 87 3.33 -1.59 11.37
N ILE A 88 2.13 -1.86 10.84
CA ILE A 88 1.94 -2.26 9.44
C ILE A 88 2.09 -1.03 8.53
N PRO A 89 3.07 -1.01 7.60
CA PRO A 89 3.28 0.13 6.71
C PRO A 89 2.21 0.14 5.62
N MET A 90 1.15 0.89 5.84
CA MET A 90 0.04 1.05 4.86
C MET A 90 0.20 2.30 3.98
N GLY A 91 1.40 2.90 3.95
CA GLY A 91 1.66 4.11 3.20
C GLY A 91 1.04 5.38 3.81
N TRP A 92 0.89 6.40 2.99
CA TRP A 92 0.37 7.72 3.37
C TRP A 92 -1.08 7.64 3.86
N SER A 93 -1.56 8.67 4.52
CA SER A 93 -2.90 8.76 5.11
C SER A 93 -4.02 8.38 4.13
N LEU A 94 -3.96 8.86 2.89
CA LEU A 94 -4.92 8.53 1.82
C LEU A 94 -4.91 7.03 1.48
N PHE A 95 -3.72 6.44 1.30
CA PHE A 95 -3.58 5.03 0.96
C PHE A 95 -4.01 4.14 2.11
N ARG A 96 -3.67 4.52 3.34
CA ARG A 96 -4.14 3.85 4.56
C ARG A 96 -5.66 3.86 4.64
N TRP A 97 -6.30 4.99 4.34
CA TRP A 97 -7.76 5.10 4.32
C TRP A 97 -8.37 4.14 3.30
N ILE A 98 -7.88 4.12 2.06
CA ILE A 98 -8.34 3.18 1.03
C ILE A 98 -8.14 1.73 1.49
N THR A 99 -6.96 1.41 2.02
CA THR A 99 -6.65 0.06 2.51
C THR A 99 -7.59 -0.37 3.63
N THR A 100 -7.81 0.49 4.63
CA THR A 100 -8.61 0.15 5.83
C THR A 100 -10.11 0.19 5.61
N CYS A 101 -10.61 1.08 4.73
CA CYS A 101 -12.04 1.26 4.49
C CYS A 101 -12.55 0.47 3.28
N VAL A 102 -11.70 0.12 2.32
CA VAL A 102 -12.10 -0.57 1.10
C VAL A 102 -11.45 -1.95 0.99
N ILE A 103 -10.12 -2.02 0.95
CA ILE A 103 -9.41 -3.27 0.63
C ILE A 103 -9.62 -4.31 1.74
N ILE A 104 -9.29 -3.98 2.98
CA ILE A 104 -9.39 -4.93 4.13
C ILE A 104 -10.82 -5.43 4.35
N PRO A 105 -11.87 -4.59 4.36
CA PRO A 105 -13.24 -5.07 4.53
C PRO A 105 -13.70 -6.02 3.43
N VAL A 106 -13.40 -5.69 2.15
CA VAL A 106 -13.76 -6.55 1.01
C VAL A 106 -12.96 -7.85 1.05
N PHE A 107 -11.66 -7.79 1.32
CA PHE A 107 -10.79 -8.94 1.46
C PHE A 107 -11.29 -9.89 2.58
N ASN A 108 -11.59 -9.36 3.75
CA ASN A 108 -12.13 -10.15 4.86
C ASN A 108 -13.54 -10.70 4.59
N PHE A 109 -14.38 -9.95 3.86
CA PHE A 109 -15.71 -10.41 3.45
C PHE A 109 -15.60 -11.59 2.51
N LEU A 110 -14.78 -11.50 1.48
CA LEU A 110 -14.55 -12.60 0.54
C LEU A 110 -13.92 -13.82 1.23
N GLY A 111 -12.99 -13.61 2.16
CA GLY A 111 -12.33 -14.67 2.93
C GLY A 111 -13.25 -15.47 3.85
N LYS A 112 -14.49 -14.99 4.11
CA LYS A 112 -15.50 -15.79 4.82
C LYS A 112 -16.14 -16.88 3.95
N TYR A 113 -16.17 -16.67 2.64
CA TYR A 113 -16.85 -17.55 1.68
C TYR A 113 -15.88 -18.34 0.80
N ILE A 114 -14.67 -17.83 0.64
CA ILE A 114 -13.68 -18.35 -0.31
C ILE A 114 -12.40 -18.68 0.45
N SER A 115 -11.93 -19.92 0.33
CA SER A 115 -10.69 -20.38 0.98
C SER A 115 -9.44 -20.08 0.15
N SER A 116 -9.56 -19.87 -1.17
CA SER A 116 -8.42 -19.58 -2.05
C SER A 116 -8.11 -18.08 -2.06
N TYR A 117 -7.00 -17.68 -1.50
CA TYR A 117 -6.60 -16.28 -1.46
C TYR A 117 -6.27 -15.69 -2.84
N GLY A 118 -5.76 -16.50 -3.77
CA GLY A 118 -5.58 -16.05 -5.16
C GLY A 118 -6.91 -15.69 -5.84
N LEU A 119 -7.97 -16.48 -5.61
CA LEU A 119 -9.30 -16.14 -6.10
C LEU A 119 -9.86 -14.88 -5.42
N ILE A 120 -9.58 -14.70 -4.13
CA ILE A 120 -9.97 -13.48 -3.40
C ILE A 120 -9.32 -12.24 -4.02
N ILE A 121 -8.02 -12.28 -4.34
CA ILE A 121 -7.29 -11.19 -4.99
C ILE A 121 -7.89 -10.90 -6.37
N PHE A 122 -8.19 -11.94 -7.14
CA PHE A 122 -8.81 -11.81 -8.46
C PHE A 122 -10.18 -11.13 -8.39
N LEU A 123 -11.06 -11.59 -7.50
CA LEU A 123 -12.39 -11.02 -7.28
C LEU A 123 -12.30 -9.59 -6.72
N LEU A 124 -11.40 -9.33 -5.77
CA LEU A 124 -11.14 -7.98 -5.26
C LEU A 124 -10.77 -7.03 -6.40
N THR A 125 -9.92 -7.48 -7.32
CA THR A 125 -9.53 -6.68 -8.49
C THR A 125 -10.73 -6.37 -9.37
N ILE A 126 -11.61 -7.35 -9.64
CA ILE A 126 -12.85 -7.14 -10.41
C ILE A 126 -13.76 -6.14 -9.71
N ILE A 127 -13.99 -6.28 -8.41
CA ILE A 127 -14.84 -5.37 -7.64
C ILE A 127 -14.31 -3.93 -7.72
N ILE A 128 -13.02 -3.74 -7.50
CA ILE A 128 -12.38 -2.41 -7.61
C ILE A 128 -12.57 -1.84 -9.03
N LYS A 129 -12.35 -2.66 -10.07
CA LYS A 129 -12.54 -2.23 -11.46
C LYS A 129 -13.98 -1.86 -11.76
N LEU A 130 -14.95 -2.58 -11.23
CA LEU A 130 -16.38 -2.27 -11.38
C LEU A 130 -16.75 -0.95 -10.68
N VAL A 131 -16.21 -0.69 -9.49
CA VAL A 131 -16.43 0.58 -8.78
C VAL A 131 -15.86 1.78 -9.54
N ILE A 132 -14.70 1.62 -10.18
CA ILE A 132 -14.05 2.68 -10.95
C ILE A 132 -14.66 2.81 -12.37
N LEU A 133 -15.34 1.79 -12.86
CA LEU A 133 -15.87 1.73 -14.24
C LEU A 133 -16.64 2.99 -14.67
N PRO A 134 -17.59 3.56 -13.89
CA PRO A 134 -18.32 4.74 -14.31
C PRO A 134 -17.42 5.97 -14.54
N PHE A 135 -16.37 6.12 -13.75
CA PHE A 135 -15.39 7.21 -13.91
C PHE A 135 -14.50 6.99 -15.14
N THR A 136 -14.00 5.78 -15.31
CA THR A 136 -13.16 5.41 -16.46
C THR A 136 -13.95 5.48 -17.76
N PHE A 137 -15.22 5.06 -17.78
CA PHE A 137 -16.08 5.15 -18.95
C PHE A 137 -16.27 6.59 -19.40
N LYS A 138 -16.60 7.51 -18.48
CA LYS A 138 -16.72 8.95 -18.79
C LYS A 138 -15.42 9.53 -19.36
N SER A 139 -14.28 9.12 -18.83
CA SER A 139 -12.99 9.57 -19.32
C SER A 139 -12.65 9.02 -20.70
N TYR A 140 -12.91 7.73 -20.95
CA TYR A 140 -12.75 7.16 -22.30
C TYR A 140 -13.66 7.79 -23.33
N MET A 141 -14.91 8.11 -22.97
CA MET A 141 -15.83 8.81 -23.84
C MET A 141 -15.32 10.22 -24.19
N SER A 142 -14.79 10.95 -23.22
CA SER A 142 -14.18 12.27 -23.46
C SER A 142 -12.92 12.16 -24.33
N SER A 143 -12.09 11.16 -24.10
CA SER A 143 -10.90 10.89 -24.94
C SER A 143 -11.27 10.51 -26.38
N ALA A 144 -12.36 9.75 -26.56
CA ALA A 144 -12.88 9.41 -27.90
C ALA A 144 -13.36 10.67 -28.65
N LYS A 145 -14.10 11.56 -27.96
CA LYS A 145 -14.50 12.85 -28.52
C LYS A 145 -13.30 13.71 -28.95
N MET A 146 -12.24 13.76 -28.15
CA MET A 146 -11.01 14.49 -28.52
C MET A 146 -10.36 13.94 -29.78
N ARG A 147 -10.41 12.61 -30.01
CA ARG A 147 -9.88 12.01 -31.25
C ARG A 147 -10.66 12.45 -32.48
N VAL A 148 -11.98 12.61 -32.37
CA VAL A 148 -12.83 13.10 -33.46
C VAL A 148 -12.54 14.57 -33.77
N LEU A 149 -12.08 15.36 -32.80
CA LEU A 149 -11.72 16.78 -33.00
C LEU A 149 -10.32 16.99 -33.60
N ARG A 150 -9.51 15.93 -33.76
CA ARG A 150 -8.15 16.02 -34.32
C ARG A 150 -8.10 16.78 -35.66
N PRO A 151 -8.94 16.48 -36.69
CA PRO A 151 -8.85 17.19 -37.95
C PRO A 151 -9.09 18.71 -37.79
N GLN A 152 -9.97 19.14 -36.89
CA GLN A 152 -10.21 20.55 -36.61
C GLN A 152 -9.02 21.21 -35.91
N ILE A 153 -8.31 20.47 -35.08
CA ILE A 153 -7.06 20.93 -34.44
C ILE A 153 -5.96 21.08 -35.50
N ASP A 154 -5.88 20.15 -36.44
CA ASP A 154 -4.92 20.22 -37.55
C ASP A 154 -5.19 21.43 -38.45
N GLU A 155 -6.45 21.77 -38.69
CA GLU A 155 -6.81 23.02 -39.39
C GLU A 155 -6.40 24.28 -38.61
N ILE A 156 -6.58 24.31 -37.28
CA ILE A 156 -6.13 25.44 -36.45
C ILE A 156 -4.59 25.53 -36.54
N ASN A 157 -3.89 24.40 -36.48
CA ASN A 157 -2.46 24.34 -36.57
C ASN A 157 -1.91 24.77 -37.94
N ALA A 158 -2.69 24.57 -39.01
CA ALA A 158 -2.33 25.01 -40.35
C ALA A 158 -2.60 26.51 -40.56
N ARG A 159 -3.65 27.05 -39.93
CA ARG A 159 -4.02 28.47 -40.05
C ARG A 159 -3.16 29.41 -39.23
N ILE A 160 -2.71 28.98 -38.04
CA ILE A 160 -1.94 29.82 -37.11
C ILE A 160 -0.47 29.42 -37.20
N PRO A 161 0.46 30.34 -37.50
CA PRO A 161 1.89 30.06 -37.58
C PRO A 161 2.48 29.51 -36.27
N ALA A 162 3.52 28.69 -36.36
CA ALA A 162 4.13 28.08 -35.20
C ALA A 162 4.71 29.08 -34.18
N GLU A 163 5.11 30.26 -34.68
CA GLU A 163 5.61 31.38 -33.86
C GLU A 163 4.58 31.94 -32.89
N LYS A 164 3.29 31.78 -33.19
CA LYS A 164 2.16 32.23 -32.35
C LYS A 164 1.59 31.08 -31.48
N ALA A 165 2.46 30.40 -30.76
CA ALA A 165 2.11 29.23 -29.96
C ALA A 165 0.97 29.48 -28.94
N MET A 166 0.93 30.65 -28.30
CA MET A 166 -0.13 31.05 -27.36
C MET A 166 -1.49 31.16 -28.03
N GLU A 167 -1.57 31.79 -29.21
CA GLU A 167 -2.79 31.94 -29.97
C GLU A 167 -3.34 30.59 -30.44
N ARG A 168 -2.44 29.70 -30.89
CA ARG A 168 -2.76 28.30 -31.25
C ARG A 168 -3.32 27.52 -30.08
N GLN A 169 -2.69 27.62 -28.90
CA GLN A 169 -3.14 26.95 -27.67
C GLN A 169 -4.50 27.46 -27.23
N GLN A 170 -4.73 28.77 -27.30
CA GLN A 170 -6.01 29.40 -26.94
C GLN A 170 -7.13 28.99 -27.89
N ALA A 171 -6.89 28.97 -29.21
CA ALA A 171 -7.82 28.49 -30.20
C ALA A 171 -8.22 27.02 -30.00
N THR A 172 -7.22 26.17 -29.70
CA THR A 172 -7.46 24.76 -29.38
C THR A 172 -8.27 24.59 -28.08
N MET A 173 -7.98 25.38 -27.05
CA MET A 173 -8.73 25.34 -25.78
C MET A 173 -10.18 25.79 -26.00
N ASN A 174 -10.42 26.84 -26.82
CA ASN A 174 -11.75 27.31 -27.18
C ASN A 174 -12.54 26.23 -27.96
N LEU A 175 -11.87 25.49 -28.85
CA LEU A 175 -12.46 24.35 -29.55
C LEU A 175 -12.91 23.26 -28.57
N TYR A 176 -12.04 22.86 -27.61
CA TYR A 176 -12.38 21.88 -26.58
C TYR A 176 -13.56 22.35 -25.72
N GLN A 177 -13.60 23.61 -25.31
CA GLN A 177 -14.69 24.17 -24.52
C GLN A 177 -16.02 24.14 -25.30
N LYS A 178 -16.01 24.54 -26.60
CA LYS A 178 -17.20 24.46 -27.45
C LYS A 178 -17.71 23.04 -27.66
N ALA A 179 -16.81 22.08 -27.75
CA ALA A 179 -17.14 20.65 -27.85
C ALA A 179 -17.55 20.01 -26.53
N GLY A 180 -17.47 20.74 -25.40
CA GLY A 180 -17.75 20.21 -24.07
C GLY A 180 -16.78 19.09 -23.63
N VAL A 181 -15.51 19.18 -24.04
CA VAL A 181 -14.49 18.17 -23.76
C VAL A 181 -13.36 18.82 -22.95
N SER A 182 -12.88 18.14 -21.94
CA SER A 182 -11.73 18.60 -21.16
C SER A 182 -10.44 17.93 -21.65
N PRO A 183 -9.36 18.67 -21.92
CA PRO A 183 -8.08 18.07 -22.30
C PRO A 183 -7.48 17.20 -21.19
N MET A 184 -7.86 17.42 -19.92
CA MET A 184 -7.41 16.61 -18.78
C MET A 184 -8.17 15.28 -18.65
N SER A 185 -9.24 15.07 -19.41
CA SER A 185 -10.05 13.85 -19.28
C SER A 185 -9.28 12.56 -19.63
N GLY A 186 -8.24 12.66 -20.45
CA GLY A 186 -7.40 11.51 -20.83
C GLY A 186 -6.55 10.96 -19.68
N CYS A 187 -6.08 11.81 -18.76
CA CYS A 187 -5.27 11.39 -17.60
C CYS A 187 -6.10 11.08 -16.35
N LEU A 188 -7.40 11.40 -16.35
CA LEU A 188 -8.28 11.22 -15.20
C LEU A 188 -8.36 9.76 -14.69
N PRO A 189 -8.44 8.72 -15.55
CA PRO A 189 -8.40 7.34 -15.09
C PRO A 189 -7.12 7.01 -14.30
N MET A 190 -5.98 7.51 -14.77
CA MET A 190 -4.71 7.29 -14.10
C MET A 190 -4.71 7.95 -12.71
N LEU A 191 -5.25 9.15 -12.59
CA LEU A 191 -5.32 9.88 -11.31
C LEU A 191 -6.14 9.12 -10.26
N PHE A 192 -7.26 8.50 -10.63
CA PHE A 192 -8.06 7.69 -9.72
C PHE A 192 -7.46 6.30 -9.47
N GLN A 193 -6.77 5.73 -10.46
CA GLN A 193 -6.17 4.40 -10.35
C GLN A 193 -4.94 4.39 -9.46
N MET A 194 -4.09 5.44 -9.50
CA MET A 194 -2.81 5.48 -8.77
C MET A 194 -2.96 5.32 -7.26
N PRO A 195 -3.87 6.03 -6.55
CA PRO A 195 -4.03 5.84 -5.12
C PRO A 195 -4.43 4.41 -4.74
N ILE A 196 -5.27 3.76 -5.54
CA ILE A 196 -5.69 2.39 -5.31
C ILE A 196 -4.54 1.42 -5.57
N LEU A 197 -3.78 1.64 -6.64
CA LEU A 197 -2.61 0.84 -6.96
C LEU A 197 -1.57 0.89 -5.84
N PHE A 198 -1.24 2.09 -5.34
CA PHE A 198 -0.31 2.24 -4.21
C PHE A 198 -0.84 1.61 -2.92
N ALA A 199 -2.14 1.71 -2.65
CA ALA A 199 -2.76 1.04 -1.51
C ALA A 199 -2.60 -0.48 -1.61
N MET A 200 -2.80 -1.06 -2.79
CA MET A 200 -2.61 -2.50 -3.03
C MET A 200 -1.14 -2.91 -2.94
N PHE A 201 -0.22 -2.12 -3.50
CA PHE A 201 1.22 -2.35 -3.37
C PHE A 201 1.72 -2.30 -1.92
N SER A 202 1.10 -1.49 -1.07
CA SER A 202 1.43 -1.44 0.35
C SER A 202 0.79 -2.58 1.14
N PHE A 203 -0.39 -3.03 0.74
CA PHE A 203 -1.16 -4.06 1.45
C PHE A 203 -0.67 -5.48 1.16
N PHE A 204 -0.58 -5.89 -0.11
CA PHE A 204 -0.31 -7.29 -0.45
C PHE A 204 1.03 -7.83 0.07
N PRO A 205 2.17 -7.12 -0.05
CA PRO A 205 3.43 -7.64 0.48
C PRO A 205 3.43 -7.82 2.00
N THR A 206 2.58 -7.08 2.72
CA THR A 206 2.50 -7.12 4.19
C THR A 206 1.35 -7.96 4.71
N ALA A 207 0.49 -8.48 3.82
CA ALA A 207 -0.66 -9.29 4.19
C ALA A 207 -0.20 -10.68 4.65
N PHE A 208 -0.26 -10.91 5.97
CA PHE A 208 0.10 -12.20 6.58
C PHE A 208 -0.70 -13.38 6.01
N GLU A 209 -1.94 -13.13 5.62
CA GLU A 209 -2.88 -14.11 5.10
C GLU A 209 -2.43 -14.77 3.78
N LEU A 210 -1.53 -14.11 3.03
CA LEU A 210 -1.02 -14.61 1.76
C LEU A 210 0.18 -15.54 1.91
N ARG A 211 0.78 -15.58 3.09
CA ARG A 211 1.97 -16.37 3.35
C ARG A 211 1.69 -17.87 3.22
N GLY A 212 2.50 -18.56 2.40
CA GLY A 212 2.37 -19.99 2.14
C GLY A 212 1.09 -20.37 1.40
N GLN A 213 0.42 -19.42 0.74
CA GLN A 213 -0.76 -19.68 -0.08
C GLN A 213 -0.36 -19.79 -1.54
N SER A 214 -0.70 -20.92 -2.16
CA SER A 214 -0.45 -21.16 -3.57
C SER A 214 -1.64 -20.73 -4.44
N PHE A 215 -1.36 -20.31 -5.68
CA PHE A 215 -2.40 -20.03 -6.67
C PHE A 215 -1.86 -20.19 -8.09
N LEU A 216 -2.50 -21.05 -8.90
CA LEU A 216 -2.09 -21.39 -10.26
C LEU A 216 -0.63 -21.91 -10.29
N TRP A 217 0.29 -21.12 -10.85
CA TRP A 217 1.71 -21.46 -10.97
C TRP A 217 2.57 -20.90 -9.82
N ALA A 218 2.00 -20.03 -8.97
CA ALA A 218 2.71 -19.44 -7.85
C ALA A 218 2.61 -20.35 -6.63
N ASP A 219 3.74 -20.79 -6.09
CA ASP A 219 3.81 -21.65 -4.92
C ASP A 219 3.51 -20.86 -3.62
N ASP A 220 3.90 -19.59 -3.57
CA ASP A 220 3.64 -18.69 -2.43
C ASP A 220 3.33 -17.27 -2.92
N LEU A 221 2.10 -16.80 -2.66
CA LEU A 221 1.64 -15.45 -3.03
C LEU A 221 2.34 -14.33 -2.25
N SER A 222 3.12 -14.65 -1.23
CA SER A 222 3.85 -13.68 -0.42
C SER A 222 5.32 -13.53 -0.80
N SER A 223 5.84 -14.40 -1.62
CA SER A 223 7.23 -14.39 -2.09
C SER A 223 7.33 -14.16 -3.60
N TYR A 224 8.53 -13.85 -4.06
CA TYR A 224 8.77 -13.79 -5.51
C TYR A 224 8.75 -15.21 -6.09
N ASP A 225 8.20 -15.33 -7.28
CA ASP A 225 8.18 -16.56 -8.05
C ASP A 225 9.21 -16.46 -9.20
N ALA A 226 10.16 -17.39 -9.23
CA ALA A 226 11.16 -17.48 -10.29
C ALA A 226 10.76 -18.58 -11.28
N ILE A 227 10.06 -18.22 -12.35
CA ILE A 227 9.66 -19.14 -13.43
C ILE A 227 10.88 -19.79 -14.07
N VAL A 228 11.99 -19.08 -14.14
CA VAL A 228 13.29 -19.57 -14.65
C VAL A 228 14.40 -19.07 -13.72
N SER A 229 15.16 -19.99 -13.16
CA SER A 229 16.37 -19.69 -12.40
C SER A 229 17.60 -20.20 -13.16
N TRP A 230 18.64 -19.37 -13.28
CA TRP A 230 19.93 -19.79 -13.82
C TRP A 230 21.05 -19.46 -12.86
N ASN A 231 22.00 -20.41 -12.74
CA ASN A 231 23.18 -20.27 -11.88
C ASN A 231 24.38 -19.66 -12.60
N THR A 232 24.21 -19.20 -13.85
CA THR A 232 25.29 -18.64 -14.66
C THR A 232 25.25 -17.13 -14.58
N TYR A 233 26.41 -16.52 -14.30
CA TYR A 233 26.55 -15.06 -14.34
C TYR A 233 26.37 -14.54 -15.78
N ILE A 234 25.34 -13.74 -16.00
CA ILE A 234 25.10 -13.06 -17.27
C ILE A 234 25.41 -11.57 -17.06
N PRO A 235 26.47 -11.03 -17.70
CA PRO A 235 26.78 -9.61 -17.59
C PRO A 235 25.59 -8.77 -18.03
N LEU A 236 25.21 -7.74 -17.30
CA LEU A 236 24.05 -6.86 -17.48
C LEU A 236 22.71 -7.35 -16.90
N ILE A 237 22.53 -8.63 -16.58
CA ILE A 237 21.22 -9.17 -16.12
C ILE A 237 21.29 -9.64 -14.67
N THR A 238 22.41 -10.26 -14.25
CA THR A 238 22.61 -10.65 -12.86
C THR A 238 23.26 -9.51 -12.08
N PRO A 239 22.59 -8.88 -11.12
CA PRO A 239 23.22 -7.95 -10.18
C PRO A 239 24.23 -8.72 -9.31
N TYR A 240 25.28 -8.02 -8.85
CA TYR A 240 26.32 -8.55 -7.97
C TYR A 240 25.74 -9.03 -6.65
#